data_f34c0132ec504dbadcda344cda12ea5b
#
_entry.id   f34c0132ec504dbadcda344cda12ea5b
#
_cell.length_a   1.000
_cell.length_b   1.000
_cell.length_c   1.000
_cell.angle_alpha   90.00
_cell.angle_beta   90.00
_cell.angle_gamma   90.00
#
_symmetry.space_group_name_H-M   'P 1'
#
loop_
_entity.id
_entity.type
_entity.pdbx_description
1 polymer ?
#
loop_
_entity_poly.entity_id
_entity_poly.type
_entity_poly.pdbx_seq_one_letter_code
_entity_poly.pdbx_strand_id
1 'polypeptide(L)'
;MRKINMSIDIDRPIEEVFRALSDIRTQPQWDPDMIEGRHEPDGPAQLGTKMIEVRKFAGRVIETTSELVEFEANRKFVRDGGDNGPMSLTGILTFTPTDSGTHVDWVWELELSGVLSLMTPLMARILRSDAEPHLEKLKQLLESGKFKPLD
;
A
#
# COMPACT_ATOMS: atom_id res chain seq x y z
N MET A 1 13.23 2.73 14.31
CA MET A 1 12.38 2.20 13.25
C MET A 1 11.35 1.22 13.83
N ARG A 2 10.13 1.36 13.46
CA ARG A 2 9.05 0.47 13.90
C ARG A 2 8.48 -0.30 12.72
N LYS A 3 8.39 -1.63 12.84
CA LYS A 3 7.74 -2.45 11.82
C LYS A 3 6.28 -2.68 12.17
N ILE A 4 5.42 -2.55 11.17
CA ILE A 4 4.00 -2.83 11.27
C ILE A 4 3.71 -3.96 10.31
N ASN A 5 3.35 -5.12 10.85
CA ASN A 5 3.13 -6.33 10.04
C ASN A 5 1.64 -6.57 9.84
N MET A 6 1.24 -6.76 8.61
CA MET A 6 -0.11 -7.14 8.23
C MET A 6 -0.05 -8.26 7.22
N SER A 7 -1.05 -9.12 7.20
CA SER A 7 -1.16 -10.15 6.17
C SER A 7 -2.62 -10.41 5.84
N ILE A 8 -2.85 -10.91 4.63
CA ILE A 8 -4.19 -11.27 4.19
C ILE A 8 -4.09 -12.39 3.15
N ASP A 9 -5.07 -13.30 3.19
CA ASP A 9 -5.24 -14.33 2.18
C ASP A 9 -6.40 -13.97 1.27
N ILE A 10 -6.15 -13.95 -0.03
CA ILE A 10 -7.15 -13.59 -1.04
C ILE A 10 -7.30 -14.76 -2.00
N ASP A 11 -8.53 -15.22 -2.18
CA ASP A 11 -8.85 -16.39 -3.00
C ASP A 11 -8.95 -16.00 -4.49
N ARG A 12 -7.84 -15.47 -5.01
CA ARG A 12 -7.70 -15.08 -6.42
C ARG A 12 -6.25 -15.33 -6.87
N PRO A 13 -6.03 -15.50 -8.19
CA PRO A 13 -4.69 -15.71 -8.73
C PRO A 13 -3.73 -14.58 -8.38
N ILE A 14 -2.45 -14.92 -8.22
CA ILE A 14 -1.42 -13.97 -7.80
C ILE A 14 -1.28 -12.79 -8.76
N GLU A 15 -1.50 -13.00 -10.06
CA GLU A 15 -1.43 -11.94 -11.06
C GLU A 15 -2.48 -10.86 -10.81
N GLU A 16 -3.69 -11.25 -10.42
CA GLU A 16 -4.76 -10.30 -10.11
C GLU A 16 -4.48 -9.53 -8.83
N VAL A 17 -4.02 -10.24 -7.80
CA VAL A 17 -3.76 -9.64 -6.49
C VAL A 17 -2.57 -8.67 -6.57
N PHE A 18 -1.51 -9.09 -7.23
CA PHE A 18 -0.33 -8.26 -7.41
C PHE A 18 -0.66 -6.98 -8.21
N ARG A 19 -1.41 -7.14 -9.30
CA ARG A 19 -1.84 -6.02 -10.12
C ARG A 19 -2.64 -5.00 -9.32
N ALA A 20 -3.58 -5.48 -8.51
CA ALA A 20 -4.42 -4.60 -7.69
C ALA A 20 -3.59 -3.80 -6.68
N LEU A 21 -2.68 -4.45 -5.98
CA LEU A 21 -1.90 -3.80 -4.92
C LEU A 21 -0.75 -2.95 -5.44
N SER A 22 -0.22 -3.25 -6.62
CA SER A 22 0.88 -2.48 -7.20
C SER A 22 0.40 -1.26 -8.00
N ASP A 23 -0.89 -1.09 -8.19
CA ASP A 23 -1.45 0.01 -8.99
C ASP A 23 -2.25 0.96 -8.11
N ILE A 24 -1.61 2.04 -7.64
CA ILE A 24 -2.29 3.00 -6.76
C ILE A 24 -3.37 3.80 -7.47
N ARG A 25 -3.40 3.79 -8.82
CA ARG A 25 -4.45 4.47 -9.57
C ARG A 25 -5.82 3.85 -9.30
N THR A 26 -5.84 2.58 -8.90
CA THR A 26 -7.06 1.85 -8.55
C THR A 26 -7.32 1.77 -7.05
N GLN A 27 -6.39 2.20 -6.22
CA GLN A 27 -6.51 2.09 -4.77
C GLN A 27 -7.74 2.81 -4.18
N PRO A 28 -8.23 3.93 -4.75
CA PRO A 28 -9.47 4.53 -4.23
C PRO A 28 -10.69 3.61 -4.23
N GLN A 29 -10.67 2.52 -5.00
CA GLN A 29 -11.76 1.54 -4.99
C GLN A 29 -11.90 0.82 -3.65
N TRP A 30 -10.79 0.67 -2.91
CA TRP A 30 -10.80 -0.07 -1.64
C TRP A 30 -10.25 0.73 -0.45
N ASP A 31 -9.70 1.90 -0.70
CA ASP A 31 -9.19 2.82 0.33
C ASP A 31 -9.99 4.12 0.25
N PRO A 32 -11.03 4.28 1.08
CA PRO A 32 -11.92 5.43 0.99
C PRO A 32 -11.28 6.76 1.39
N ASP A 33 -10.14 6.74 2.07
CA ASP A 33 -9.41 7.96 2.42
C ASP A 33 -8.53 8.46 1.28
N MET A 34 -8.29 7.62 0.28
CA MET A 34 -7.53 8.03 -0.89
C MET A 34 -8.46 8.65 -1.93
N ILE A 35 -8.16 9.90 -2.29
CA ILE A 35 -8.94 10.66 -3.28
C ILE A 35 -8.48 10.32 -4.68
N GLU A 36 -7.16 10.23 -4.89
CA GLU A 36 -6.55 10.02 -6.19
C GLU A 36 -5.20 9.32 -6.04
N GLY A 37 -4.89 8.44 -7.00
CA GLY A 37 -3.57 7.86 -7.15
C GLY A 37 -3.07 8.06 -8.56
N ARG A 38 -1.80 8.46 -8.71
CA ARG A 38 -1.16 8.65 -10.02
C ARG A 38 0.18 7.95 -10.08
N HIS A 39 0.56 7.52 -11.27
CA HIS A 39 1.90 7.02 -11.56
C HIS A 39 2.66 8.01 -12.44
N GLU A 40 3.94 8.20 -12.18
CA GLU A 40 4.86 8.93 -13.05
C GLU A 40 6.05 8.04 -13.39
N PRO A 41 6.26 7.67 -14.67
CA PRO A 41 5.40 7.98 -15.83
C PRO A 41 4.05 7.27 -15.73
N ASP A 42 3.05 7.80 -16.42
CA ASP A 42 1.73 7.20 -16.46
C ASP A 42 1.81 5.80 -17.05
N GLY A 43 0.92 4.91 -16.58
CA GLY A 43 0.88 3.53 -17.02
C GLY A 43 1.04 2.55 -15.87
N PRO A 44 1.18 1.24 -16.18
CA PRO A 44 1.39 0.22 -15.16
C PRO A 44 2.63 0.46 -14.31
N ALA A 45 2.59 0.00 -13.07
CA ALA A 45 3.72 0.13 -12.16
C ALA A 45 4.91 -0.68 -12.63
N GLN A 46 6.11 -0.13 -12.44
CA GLN A 46 7.37 -0.78 -12.76
C GLN A 46 8.47 -0.21 -11.86
N LEU A 47 9.66 -0.78 -11.91
CA LEU A 47 10.78 -0.28 -11.14
C LEU A 47 11.01 1.21 -11.46
N GLY A 48 11.13 2.03 -10.44
CA GLY A 48 11.35 3.46 -10.57
C GLY A 48 10.10 4.31 -10.73
N THR A 49 8.92 3.68 -10.85
CA THR A 49 7.67 4.44 -10.90
C THR A 49 7.50 5.28 -9.64
N LYS A 50 7.19 6.55 -9.83
CA LYS A 50 6.78 7.41 -8.72
C LYS A 50 5.28 7.30 -8.53
N MET A 51 4.88 7.03 -7.30
CA MET A 51 3.48 6.88 -6.92
C MET A 51 3.07 8.11 -6.13
N ILE A 52 2.08 8.83 -6.65
CA ILE A 52 1.58 10.07 -6.04
C ILE A 52 0.20 9.79 -5.47
N GLU A 53 0.06 9.97 -4.17
CA GLU A 53 -1.20 9.79 -3.46
C GLU A 53 -1.76 11.12 -3.00
N VAL A 54 -3.03 11.35 -3.27
CA VAL A 54 -3.81 12.43 -2.68
C VAL A 54 -4.81 11.79 -1.73
N ARG A 55 -4.72 12.10 -0.46
CA ARG A 55 -5.58 11.48 0.55
C ARG A 55 -6.01 12.43 1.65
N LYS A 56 -7.05 12.05 2.37
CA LYS A 56 -7.48 12.73 3.58
C LYS A 56 -6.76 12.13 4.78
N PHE A 57 -6.12 12.98 5.56
CA PHE A 57 -5.44 12.56 6.78
C PHE A 57 -5.64 13.64 7.85
N ALA A 58 -6.17 13.24 9.02
CA ALA A 58 -6.43 14.15 10.14
C ALA A 58 -7.23 15.40 9.73
N GLY A 59 -8.25 15.23 8.89
CA GLY A 59 -9.12 16.31 8.44
C GLY A 59 -8.54 17.20 7.36
N ARG A 60 -7.38 16.86 6.82
CA ARG A 60 -6.71 17.63 5.78
C ARG A 60 -6.50 16.77 4.54
N VAL A 61 -6.41 17.43 3.39
CA VAL A 61 -6.01 16.79 2.14
C VAL A 61 -4.50 16.93 2.01
N ILE A 62 -3.80 15.82 1.90
CA ILE A 62 -2.35 15.78 1.74
C ILE A 62 -1.96 15.05 0.46
N GLU A 63 -0.84 15.44 -0.12
CA GLU A 63 -0.25 14.77 -1.26
C GLU A 63 1.11 14.23 -0.87
N THR A 64 1.34 12.94 -1.13
CA THR A 64 2.63 12.29 -0.84
C THR A 64 3.14 11.57 -2.08
N THR A 65 4.45 11.49 -2.20
CA THR A 65 5.11 10.78 -3.30
C THR A 65 6.00 9.68 -2.74
N SER A 66 5.92 8.52 -3.34
CA SER A 66 6.80 7.40 -3.03
C SER A 66 7.36 6.84 -4.35
N GLU A 67 8.44 6.05 -4.24
CA GLU A 67 9.06 5.46 -5.41
C GLU A 67 9.12 3.94 -5.26
N LEU A 68 8.88 3.21 -6.35
CA LEU A 68 9.08 1.77 -6.37
C LEU A 68 10.57 1.49 -6.54
N VAL A 69 11.23 1.12 -5.46
CA VAL A 69 12.68 0.86 -5.42
C VAL A 69 13.03 -0.61 -5.61
N GLU A 70 12.06 -1.51 -5.44
CA GLU A 70 12.15 -2.92 -5.83
C GLU A 70 10.86 -3.29 -6.53
N PHE A 71 10.96 -4.11 -7.57
CA PHE A 71 9.78 -4.57 -8.28
C PHE A 71 10.08 -5.91 -8.98
N GLU A 72 9.48 -6.98 -8.46
CA GLU A 72 9.52 -8.30 -9.07
C GLU A 72 8.08 -8.75 -9.31
N ALA A 73 7.68 -8.82 -10.58
CA ALA A 73 6.31 -9.13 -10.96
C ALA A 73 5.78 -10.39 -10.26
N ASN A 74 4.59 -10.27 -9.68
CA ASN A 74 3.87 -11.35 -8.98
C ASN A 74 4.59 -11.90 -7.75
N ARG A 75 5.57 -11.16 -7.21
CA ARG A 75 6.34 -11.66 -6.07
C ARG A 75 6.57 -10.62 -4.99
N LYS A 76 7.07 -9.43 -5.35
CA LYS A 76 7.45 -8.43 -4.34
C LYS A 76 7.56 -7.05 -4.94
N PHE A 77 7.17 -6.05 -4.18
CA PHE A 77 7.58 -4.67 -4.48
C PHE A 77 7.80 -3.89 -3.18
N VAL A 78 8.65 -2.87 -3.28
CA VAL A 78 8.95 -1.97 -2.16
C VAL A 78 8.66 -0.55 -2.59
N ARG A 79 7.84 0.14 -1.80
CA ARG A 79 7.54 1.57 -1.95
C ARG A 79 8.30 2.34 -0.90
N ASP A 80 9.20 3.19 -1.32
CA ASP A 80 9.97 4.05 -0.43
C ASP A 80 9.37 5.45 -0.42
N GLY A 81 8.86 5.87 0.73
CA GLY A 81 8.31 7.21 0.91
C GLY A 81 9.35 8.31 1.06
N GLY A 82 10.64 7.95 1.16
CA GLY A 82 11.71 8.91 1.28
C GLY A 82 11.69 9.73 2.56
N ASP A 83 12.50 10.77 2.59
CA ASP A 83 12.57 11.70 3.72
C ASP A 83 11.55 12.81 3.53
N ASN A 84 10.32 12.58 3.97
CA ASN A 84 9.24 13.55 3.88
C ASN A 84 8.98 14.18 5.26
N GLY A 85 9.93 15.00 5.71
CA GLY A 85 9.79 15.66 7.00
C GLY A 85 9.98 14.72 8.18
N PRO A 86 9.18 14.87 9.26
CA PRO A 86 9.38 14.11 10.49
C PRO A 86 8.90 12.66 10.43
N MET A 87 8.20 12.25 9.37
CA MET A 87 7.68 10.89 9.22
C MET A 87 8.17 10.26 7.93
N SER A 88 8.73 9.05 8.02
CA SER A 88 9.11 8.25 6.88
C SER A 88 8.41 6.90 6.95
N LEU A 89 7.82 6.46 5.83
CA LEU A 89 7.08 5.22 5.75
C LEU A 89 7.50 4.45 4.50
N THR A 90 8.02 3.24 4.69
CA THR A 90 8.39 2.34 3.59
C THR A 90 7.48 1.13 3.63
N GLY A 91 6.87 0.80 2.49
CA GLY A 91 6.00 -0.37 2.37
C GLY A 91 6.67 -1.50 1.62
N ILE A 92 6.69 -2.69 2.22
CA ILE A 92 7.24 -3.90 1.62
C ILE A 92 6.11 -4.91 1.48
N LEU A 93 5.77 -5.27 0.24
CA LEU A 93 4.72 -6.24 -0.02
C LEU A 93 5.32 -7.47 -0.69
N THR A 94 5.00 -8.64 -0.12
CA THR A 94 5.46 -9.93 -0.62
C THR A 94 4.24 -10.80 -0.91
N PHE A 95 4.25 -11.48 -2.05
CA PHE A 95 3.14 -12.28 -2.56
C PHE A 95 3.57 -13.73 -2.69
N THR A 96 2.78 -14.62 -2.13
CA THR A 96 3.07 -16.06 -2.15
C THR A 96 1.82 -16.80 -2.64
N PRO A 97 1.93 -17.66 -3.67
CA PRO A 97 0.77 -18.45 -4.09
C PRO A 97 0.41 -19.47 -3.02
N THR A 98 -0.89 -19.71 -2.85
CA THR A 98 -1.44 -20.73 -1.96
C THR A 98 -2.28 -21.71 -2.78
N ASP A 99 -2.79 -22.76 -2.13
CA ASP A 99 -3.64 -23.74 -2.82
C ASP A 99 -4.91 -23.11 -3.42
N SER A 100 -5.47 -22.09 -2.75
CA SER A 100 -6.71 -21.46 -3.17
C SER A 100 -6.55 -20.06 -3.77
N GLY A 101 -5.36 -19.46 -3.65
CA GLY A 101 -5.17 -18.09 -4.13
C GLY A 101 -3.80 -17.51 -3.79
N THR A 102 -3.79 -16.41 -3.04
CA THR A 102 -2.58 -15.65 -2.77
C THR A 102 -2.51 -15.21 -1.31
N HIS A 103 -1.35 -15.40 -0.70
CA HIS A 103 -1.03 -14.83 0.60
C HIS A 103 -0.22 -13.56 0.39
N VAL A 104 -0.64 -12.47 1.01
CA VAL A 104 0.06 -11.18 0.95
C VAL A 104 0.59 -10.83 2.33
N ASP A 105 1.88 -10.58 2.41
CA ASP A 105 2.51 -10.00 3.59
C ASP A 105 2.81 -8.54 3.29
N TRP A 106 2.33 -7.65 4.14
CA TRP A 106 2.55 -6.22 4.03
C TRP A 106 3.25 -5.73 5.30
N VAL A 107 4.48 -5.28 5.13
CA VAL A 107 5.26 -4.72 6.23
C VAL A 107 5.49 -3.25 5.97
N TRP A 108 5.09 -2.41 6.92
CA TRP A 108 5.49 -1.02 6.93
C TRP A 108 6.67 -0.84 7.87
N GLU A 109 7.66 -0.06 7.42
CA GLU A 109 8.74 0.42 8.27
C GLU A 109 8.49 1.90 8.53
N LEU A 110 8.13 2.21 9.77
CA LEU A 110 7.79 3.56 10.21
C LEU A 110 8.94 4.16 10.98
N GLU A 111 9.33 5.38 10.61
CA GLU A 111 10.34 6.15 11.31
C GLU A 111 9.82 7.55 11.57
N LEU A 112 9.84 7.95 12.85
CA LEU A 112 9.51 9.31 13.28
C LEU A 112 10.75 9.94 13.89
N SER A 113 11.00 11.21 13.55
CA SER A 113 12.19 11.91 14.02
C SER A 113 11.86 12.94 15.11
N GLY A 114 12.89 13.30 15.91
CA GLY A 114 12.75 14.31 16.94
C GLY A 114 11.79 13.91 18.07
N VAL A 115 11.06 14.87 18.58
CA VAL A 115 10.09 14.62 19.66
C VAL A 115 8.94 13.73 19.23
N LEU A 116 8.64 13.67 17.91
CA LEU A 116 7.59 12.81 17.40
C LEU A 116 7.93 11.33 17.53
N SER A 117 9.22 10.97 17.71
CA SER A 117 9.62 9.58 17.89
C SER A 117 8.96 8.93 19.11
N LEU A 118 8.57 9.73 20.10
CA LEU A 118 7.85 9.24 21.28
C LEU A 118 6.44 8.78 20.93
N MET A 119 5.89 9.22 19.79
CA MET A 119 4.56 8.85 19.33
C MET A 119 4.56 7.59 18.46
N THR A 120 5.72 6.99 18.22
CA THR A 120 5.85 5.85 17.30
C THR A 120 4.89 4.70 17.60
N PRO A 121 4.75 4.21 18.86
CA PRO A 121 3.81 3.12 19.13
C PRO A 121 2.36 3.48 18.85
N LEU A 122 1.97 4.71 19.14
CA LEU A 122 0.60 5.19 18.88
C LEU A 122 0.34 5.32 17.38
N MET A 123 1.28 5.92 16.64
CA MET A 123 1.14 6.08 15.21
C MET A 123 1.08 4.71 14.50
N ALA A 124 1.91 3.76 14.94
CA ALA A 124 1.88 2.41 14.40
C ALA A 124 0.52 1.75 14.58
N ARG A 125 -0.09 1.92 15.75
CA ARG A 125 -1.43 1.38 16.03
C ARG A 125 -2.48 2.04 15.13
N ILE A 126 -2.42 3.34 14.96
CA ILE A 126 -3.37 4.08 14.12
C ILE A 126 -3.26 3.62 12.67
N LEU A 127 -2.04 3.55 12.13
CA LEU A 127 -1.82 3.12 10.74
C LEU A 127 -2.34 1.70 10.49
N ARG A 128 -2.07 0.78 11.42
CA ARG A 128 -2.55 -0.58 11.30
C ARG A 128 -4.07 -0.66 11.37
N SER A 129 -4.66 0.04 12.33
CA SER A 129 -6.11 0.08 12.52
C SER A 129 -6.84 0.64 11.30
N ASP A 130 -6.26 1.64 10.65
CA ASP A 130 -6.85 2.23 9.44
C ASP A 130 -6.69 1.31 8.22
N ALA A 131 -5.57 0.61 8.11
CA ALA A 131 -5.26 -0.19 6.92
C ALA A 131 -6.01 -1.53 6.88
N GLU A 132 -6.21 -2.18 8.02
CA GLU A 132 -6.82 -3.51 8.05
C GLU A 132 -8.20 -3.57 7.38
N PRO A 133 -9.14 -2.64 7.66
CA PRO A 133 -10.44 -2.64 6.98
C PRO A 133 -10.32 -2.40 5.46
N HIS A 134 -9.34 -1.62 5.03
CA HIS A 134 -9.12 -1.37 3.60
C HIS A 134 -8.68 -2.63 2.88
N LEU A 135 -7.81 -3.42 3.48
CA LEU A 135 -7.38 -4.70 2.93
C LEU A 135 -8.54 -5.68 2.84
N GLU A 136 -9.41 -5.71 3.85
CA GLU A 136 -10.59 -6.57 3.84
C GLU A 136 -11.53 -6.17 2.68
N LYS A 137 -11.70 -4.88 2.44
CA LYS A 137 -12.52 -4.40 1.32
C LYS A 137 -11.91 -4.80 -0.01
N LEU A 138 -10.59 -4.72 -0.16
CA LEU A 138 -9.90 -5.17 -1.37
C LEU A 138 -10.16 -6.66 -1.61
N LYS A 139 -10.04 -7.47 -0.56
CA LYS A 139 -10.32 -8.90 -0.63
C LYS A 139 -11.73 -9.15 -1.15
N GLN A 140 -12.72 -8.47 -0.58
CA GLN A 140 -14.11 -8.62 -1.00
C GLN A 140 -14.32 -8.22 -2.46
N LEU A 141 -13.71 -7.13 -2.90
CA LEU A 141 -13.82 -6.68 -4.30
C LEU A 141 -13.20 -7.68 -5.28
N LEU A 142 -12.02 -8.20 -4.94
CA LEU A 142 -11.33 -9.16 -5.81
C LEU A 142 -12.09 -10.49 -5.85
N GLU A 143 -12.49 -11.01 -4.72
CA GLU A 143 -13.17 -12.31 -4.64
C GLU A 143 -14.56 -12.28 -5.27
N SER A 144 -15.23 -11.12 -5.26
CA SER A 144 -16.55 -10.97 -5.89
C SER A 144 -16.49 -10.60 -7.37
N GLY A 145 -15.29 -10.36 -7.91
CA GLY A 145 -15.13 -9.95 -9.30
C GLY A 145 -15.50 -8.50 -9.59
N LYS A 146 -15.67 -7.69 -8.56
CA LYS A 146 -16.08 -6.27 -8.70
C LYS A 146 -14.91 -5.30 -8.80
N PHE A 147 -13.70 -5.76 -8.56
CA PHE A 147 -12.52 -4.93 -8.73
C PHE A 147 -12.29 -4.59 -10.20
N LYS A 148 -12.02 -3.33 -10.50
CA LYS A 148 -11.82 -2.85 -11.89
C LYS A 148 -10.37 -2.44 -12.11
N PRO A 149 -9.54 -3.33 -12.70
CA PRO A 149 -8.17 -2.97 -13.03
C PRO A 149 -8.12 -1.97 -14.19
N LEU A 150 -7.02 -1.22 -14.27
CA LEU A 150 -6.70 -0.37 -15.41
C LEU A 150 -5.76 -1.09 -16.37
N ASP A 151 -5.81 -0.68 -17.62
CA ASP A 151 -4.92 -1.21 -18.67
C ASP A 151 -3.51 -0.62 -18.58
#